data_6fa5854a044ce3d4224596cf0d71722c
#
_entry.id   6fa5854a044ce3d4224596cf0d71722c
#
_cell.length_a   1.000
_cell.length_b   1.000
_cell.length_c   1.000
_cell.angle_alpha   90.00
_cell.angle_beta   90.00
_cell.angle_gamma   90.00
#
_symmetry.space_group_name_H-M   'P 1'
#
loop_
_entity.id
_entity.type
_entity.pdbx_description
1 polymer ?
#
loop_
_entity_poly.entity_id
_entity_poly.type
_entity_poly.pdbx_seq_one_letter_code
_entity_poly.pdbx_strand_id
1 'polypeptide(L)'
;GKTTLLKCVMGVIPVVSGQIKYEERDLLAGPAERRARLGIGYVPQGREIFPQLTVQENLEVGLVARRDGRREIPGQVFELFPVLQQMLGRRGGDLSGGQQQQLAIGRALVLSPKLLILDEPTEGLQPNIVQEIGDIIIKLNREAGVTVMLVEQKLLFARKVASEFLILEKGRCVAGGAINELTDEHVREHLAV
;
A
#
# COMPACT_ATOMS: atom_id res chain seq x y z
N GLY A 1 -3.36 -16.50 1.63
CA GLY A 1 -4.68 -15.80 1.61
C GLY A 1 -4.61 -14.29 1.82
N LYS A 2 -3.40 -13.73 2.04
CA LYS A 2 -3.20 -12.29 2.32
C LYS A 2 -3.71 -11.38 1.20
N THR A 3 -3.23 -11.58 -0.03
CA THR A 3 -3.68 -10.82 -1.21
C THR A 3 -5.19 -11.00 -1.48
N THR A 4 -5.75 -12.19 -1.22
CA THR A 4 -7.19 -12.42 -1.33
C THR A 4 -7.97 -11.56 -0.33
N LEU A 5 -7.50 -11.47 0.92
CA LEU A 5 -8.10 -10.59 1.93
C LEU A 5 -8.07 -9.13 1.47
N LEU A 6 -6.94 -8.64 0.97
CA LEU A 6 -6.82 -7.27 0.47
C LEU A 6 -7.76 -7.03 -0.72
N LYS A 7 -7.87 -7.98 -1.66
CA LYS A 7 -8.80 -7.88 -2.79
C LYS A 7 -10.26 -7.85 -2.34
N CYS A 8 -10.62 -8.57 -1.26
CA CYS A 8 -11.96 -8.48 -0.64
C CYS A 8 -12.18 -7.08 -0.01
N VAL A 9 -11.22 -6.56 0.74
CA VAL A 9 -11.28 -5.20 1.31
C VAL A 9 -11.46 -4.17 0.21
N MET A 10 -10.72 -4.29 -0.89
CA MET A 10 -10.81 -3.39 -2.04
C MET A 10 -12.06 -3.60 -2.89
N GLY A 11 -12.82 -4.66 -2.66
CA GLY A 11 -14.04 -4.98 -3.43
C GLY A 11 -13.76 -5.50 -4.83
N VAL A 12 -12.56 -5.99 -5.10
CA VAL A 12 -12.15 -6.64 -6.35
C VAL A 12 -12.67 -8.07 -6.41
N ILE A 13 -12.76 -8.74 -5.25
CA ILE A 13 -13.32 -10.08 -5.10
C ILE A 13 -14.56 -9.98 -4.19
N PRO A 14 -15.67 -10.63 -4.54
CA PRO A 14 -16.87 -10.62 -3.72
C PRO A 14 -16.64 -11.35 -2.39
N VAL A 15 -17.24 -10.84 -1.32
CA VAL A 15 -17.26 -11.46 0.00
C VAL A 15 -18.52 -12.30 0.13
N VAL A 16 -18.37 -13.58 0.47
CA VAL A 16 -19.48 -14.53 0.57
C VAL A 16 -20.31 -14.29 1.84
N SER A 17 -19.64 -13.97 2.96
CA SER A 17 -20.28 -13.71 4.25
C SER A 17 -19.37 -12.88 5.15
N GLY A 18 -19.96 -12.26 6.17
CA GLY A 18 -19.24 -11.42 7.13
C GLY A 18 -19.39 -9.93 6.84
N GLN A 19 -18.55 -9.12 7.44
CA GLN A 19 -18.62 -7.67 7.39
C GLN A 19 -17.21 -7.06 7.31
N ILE A 20 -17.03 -6.00 6.51
CA ILE A 20 -15.82 -5.19 6.47
C ILE A 20 -16.21 -3.75 6.77
N LYS A 21 -15.76 -3.22 7.90
CA LYS A 21 -16.01 -1.82 8.31
C LYS A 21 -14.77 -0.96 8.17
N TYR A 22 -14.95 0.25 7.70
CA TYR A 22 -13.96 1.32 7.68
C TYR A 22 -14.62 2.63 8.12
N GLU A 23 -14.14 3.26 9.19
CA GLU A 23 -14.76 4.47 9.77
C GLU A 23 -16.29 4.32 9.91
N GLU A 24 -16.77 3.28 10.59
CA GLU A 24 -18.19 2.94 10.80
C GLU A 24 -18.99 2.67 9.50
N ARG A 25 -18.35 2.68 8.34
CA ARG A 25 -18.99 2.42 7.05
C ARG A 25 -18.78 0.97 6.64
N ASP A 26 -19.86 0.33 6.21
CA ASP A 26 -19.77 -0.99 5.58
C ASP A 26 -19.17 -0.84 4.17
N LEU A 27 -18.00 -1.44 3.95
CA LEU A 27 -17.36 -1.43 2.65
C LEU A 27 -18.07 -2.35 1.66
N LEU A 28 -18.85 -3.34 2.11
CA LEU A 28 -19.56 -4.26 1.22
C LEU A 28 -20.78 -3.61 0.56
N ALA A 29 -21.29 -2.51 1.13
CA ALA A 29 -22.47 -1.80 0.66
C ALA A 29 -22.26 -0.94 -0.61
N GLY A 30 -21.15 -1.09 -1.35
CA GLY A 30 -20.90 -0.26 -2.53
C GLY A 30 -19.81 -0.79 -3.45
N PRO A 31 -19.71 -0.21 -4.66
CA PRO A 31 -18.74 -0.67 -5.67
C PRO A 31 -17.30 -0.38 -5.27
N ALA A 32 -16.33 -1.06 -5.93
CA ALA A 32 -14.91 -1.01 -5.58
C ALA A 32 -14.32 0.42 -5.62
N GLU A 33 -14.68 1.24 -6.59
CA GLU A 33 -14.20 2.62 -6.74
C GLU A 33 -14.58 3.52 -5.56
N ARG A 34 -15.59 3.15 -4.76
CA ARG A 34 -15.94 3.87 -3.55
C ARG A 34 -14.80 3.88 -2.52
N ARG A 35 -13.94 2.85 -2.50
CA ARG A 35 -12.80 2.73 -1.57
C ARG A 35 -11.85 3.92 -1.74
N ALA A 36 -11.48 4.23 -2.98
CA ALA A 36 -10.63 5.39 -3.27
C ALA A 36 -11.27 6.70 -2.79
N ARG A 37 -12.58 6.89 -3.05
CA ARG A 37 -13.34 8.05 -2.56
C ARG A 37 -13.48 8.11 -1.04
N LEU A 38 -13.34 6.98 -0.35
CA LEU A 38 -13.30 6.95 1.12
C LEU A 38 -11.91 7.28 1.68
N GLY A 39 -10.91 7.47 0.84
CA GLY A 39 -9.54 7.76 1.23
C GLY A 39 -8.73 6.50 1.50
N ILE A 40 -9.03 5.40 0.84
CA ILE A 40 -8.25 4.17 0.86
C ILE A 40 -7.38 4.15 -0.39
N GLY A 41 -6.05 4.30 -0.22
CA GLY A 41 -5.06 4.08 -1.26
C GLY A 41 -4.63 2.61 -1.28
N TYR A 42 -4.40 2.05 -2.47
CA TYR A 42 -3.99 0.66 -2.62
C TYR A 42 -2.86 0.51 -3.63
N VAL A 43 -1.82 -0.20 -3.23
CA VAL A 43 -0.72 -0.62 -4.10
C VAL A 43 -0.71 -2.15 -4.12
N PRO A 44 -1.16 -2.78 -5.22
CA PRO A 44 -1.18 -4.23 -5.35
C PRO A 44 0.22 -4.82 -5.52
N GLN A 45 0.34 -6.12 -5.28
CA GLN A 45 1.52 -6.89 -5.67
C GLN A 45 1.76 -6.71 -7.19
N GLY A 46 3.03 -6.54 -7.59
CA GLY A 46 3.39 -6.30 -8.98
C GLY A 46 3.21 -4.84 -9.45
N ARG A 47 2.90 -3.90 -8.51
CA ARG A 47 2.87 -2.44 -8.74
C ARG A 47 1.70 -1.94 -9.59
N GLU A 48 1.33 -2.66 -10.65
CA GLU A 48 0.25 -2.33 -11.60
C GLU A 48 0.27 -0.87 -12.09
N ILE A 49 1.46 -0.37 -12.43
CA ILE A 49 1.60 0.92 -13.10
C ILE A 49 1.10 0.82 -14.55
N PHE A 50 0.79 1.95 -15.17
CA PHE A 50 0.46 2.03 -16.59
C PHE A 50 1.75 2.24 -17.39
N PRO A 51 2.34 1.19 -18.03
CA PRO A 51 3.67 1.27 -18.63
C PRO A 51 3.74 2.20 -19.83
N GLN A 52 2.63 2.41 -20.52
CA GLN A 52 2.56 3.28 -21.70
C GLN A 52 2.36 4.76 -21.34
N LEU A 53 1.84 5.04 -20.15
CA LEU A 53 1.66 6.40 -19.66
C LEU A 53 2.97 6.94 -19.08
N THR A 54 3.15 8.25 -19.16
CA THR A 54 4.23 8.94 -18.45
C THR A 54 4.10 8.87 -16.95
N VAL A 55 5.15 9.20 -16.20
CA VAL A 55 5.10 9.33 -14.73
C VAL A 55 4.01 10.31 -14.32
N GLN A 56 3.93 11.47 -14.98
CA GLN A 56 2.92 12.47 -14.72
C GLN A 56 1.51 11.90 -14.92
N GLU A 57 1.23 11.31 -16.08
CA GLU A 57 -0.08 10.72 -16.39
C GLU A 57 -0.45 9.60 -15.42
N ASN A 58 0.51 8.74 -15.01
CA ASN A 58 0.27 7.73 -13.98
C ASN A 58 -0.18 8.34 -12.65
N LEU A 59 0.45 9.44 -12.22
CA LEU A 59 0.07 10.15 -11.00
C LEU A 59 -1.30 10.83 -11.16
N GLU A 60 -1.57 11.43 -12.31
CA GLU A 60 -2.84 12.13 -12.62
C GLU A 60 -4.06 11.18 -12.61
N VAL A 61 -3.89 9.91 -12.97
CA VAL A 61 -4.95 8.89 -12.83
C VAL A 61 -5.50 8.85 -11.39
N GLY A 62 -4.63 8.98 -10.39
CA GLY A 62 -5.03 9.01 -8.99
C GLY A 62 -5.90 10.23 -8.63
N LEU A 63 -5.75 11.36 -9.31
CA LEU A 63 -6.51 12.60 -9.02
C LEU A 63 -8.03 12.45 -9.22
N VAL A 64 -8.46 11.53 -10.10
CA VAL A 64 -9.89 11.34 -10.41
C VAL A 64 -10.71 10.97 -9.18
N ALA A 65 -10.13 10.22 -8.26
CA ALA A 65 -10.79 9.77 -7.04
C ALA A 65 -10.56 10.68 -5.81
N ARG A 66 -9.83 11.77 -5.99
CA ARG A 66 -9.49 12.69 -4.91
C ARG A 66 -10.73 13.39 -4.35
N ARG A 67 -10.86 13.40 -3.00
CA ARG A 67 -12.07 13.87 -2.31
C ARG A 67 -12.24 15.39 -2.28
N ASP A 68 -11.13 16.13 -2.29
CA ASP A 68 -11.14 17.61 -2.24
C ASP A 68 -11.32 18.27 -3.61
N GLY A 69 -11.46 17.47 -4.68
CA GLY A 69 -11.65 17.94 -6.05
C GLY A 69 -10.42 18.61 -6.68
N ARG A 70 -9.30 18.68 -5.98
CA ARG A 70 -8.06 19.24 -6.51
C ARG A 70 -7.53 18.39 -7.65
N ARG A 71 -7.01 19.05 -8.70
CA ARG A 71 -6.47 18.39 -9.90
C ARG A 71 -4.95 18.49 -10.00
N GLU A 72 -4.30 18.93 -8.94
CA GLU A 72 -2.84 19.04 -8.88
C GLU A 72 -2.25 17.89 -8.07
N ILE A 73 -1.12 17.37 -8.52
CA ILE A 73 -0.36 16.36 -7.80
C ILE A 73 0.17 17.03 -6.52
N PRO A 74 -0.10 16.46 -5.33
CA PRO A 74 0.38 17.03 -4.08
C PRO A 74 1.92 17.11 -4.06
N GLY A 75 2.47 18.25 -3.64
CA GLY A 75 3.93 18.43 -3.49
C GLY A 75 4.58 17.37 -2.61
N GLN A 76 3.86 16.90 -1.58
CA GLN A 76 4.31 15.81 -0.72
C GLN A 76 4.74 14.55 -1.48
N VAL A 77 4.13 14.24 -2.65
CA VAL A 77 4.52 13.08 -3.47
C VAL A 77 5.95 13.26 -3.97
N PHE A 78 6.33 14.46 -4.37
CA PHE A 78 7.67 14.78 -4.86
C PHE A 78 8.68 14.99 -3.74
N GLU A 79 8.24 15.41 -2.56
CA GLU A 79 9.07 15.45 -1.35
C GLU A 79 9.47 14.03 -0.89
N LEU A 80 8.55 13.07 -1.02
CA LEU A 80 8.81 11.66 -0.69
C LEU A 80 9.57 10.92 -1.80
N PHE A 81 9.31 11.27 -3.06
CA PHE A 81 9.91 10.63 -4.23
C PHE A 81 10.46 11.68 -5.22
N PRO A 82 11.59 12.36 -4.90
CA PRO A 82 12.15 13.40 -5.77
C PRO A 82 12.47 12.92 -7.19
N VAL A 83 12.80 11.63 -7.34
CA VAL A 83 13.09 11.01 -8.64
C VAL A 83 11.90 11.06 -9.59
N LEU A 84 10.66 10.99 -9.08
CA LEU A 84 9.46 11.09 -9.92
C LEU A 84 9.30 12.47 -10.53
N GLN A 85 9.65 13.53 -9.79
CA GLN A 85 9.62 14.89 -10.30
C GLN A 85 10.62 15.10 -11.47
N GLN A 86 11.80 14.47 -11.36
CA GLN A 86 12.83 14.54 -12.40
C GLN A 86 12.45 13.75 -13.67
N MET A 87 11.49 12.83 -13.56
CA MET A 87 11.13 11.88 -14.62
C MET A 87 9.69 12.04 -15.13
N LEU A 88 9.02 13.16 -14.87
CA LEU A 88 7.59 13.37 -15.18
C LEU A 88 7.19 12.99 -16.60
N GLY A 89 8.02 13.33 -17.60
CA GLY A 89 7.79 13.02 -19.01
C GLY A 89 8.20 11.61 -19.45
N ARG A 90 8.82 10.80 -18.56
CA ARG A 90 9.28 9.46 -18.88
C ARG A 90 8.15 8.45 -18.78
N ARG A 91 8.11 7.46 -19.67
CA ARG A 91 7.11 6.39 -19.60
C ARG A 91 7.34 5.49 -18.38
N GLY A 92 6.26 5.04 -17.74
CA GLY A 92 6.32 4.14 -16.60
C GLY A 92 7.07 2.83 -16.90
N GLY A 93 6.92 2.30 -18.12
CA GLY A 93 7.61 1.09 -18.56
C GLY A 93 9.13 1.22 -18.66
N ASP A 94 9.65 2.44 -18.83
CA ASP A 94 11.09 2.72 -18.94
C ASP A 94 11.78 2.93 -17.58
N LEU A 95 11.04 2.86 -16.50
CA LEU A 95 11.55 3.02 -15.13
C LEU A 95 12.17 1.73 -14.63
N SER A 96 13.17 1.84 -13.75
CA SER A 96 13.67 0.68 -12.98
C SER A 96 12.59 0.13 -12.06
N GLY A 97 12.72 -1.12 -11.62
CA GLY A 97 11.75 -1.73 -10.70
C GLY A 97 11.53 -0.93 -9.41
N GLY A 98 12.58 -0.32 -8.85
CA GLY A 98 12.47 0.57 -7.69
C GLY A 98 11.69 1.84 -7.99
N GLN A 99 11.96 2.49 -9.13
CA GLN A 99 11.24 3.69 -9.57
C GLN A 99 9.77 3.40 -9.88
N GLN A 100 9.47 2.23 -10.45
CA GLN A 100 8.09 1.80 -10.67
C GLN A 100 7.35 1.60 -9.34
N GLN A 101 8.02 1.08 -8.31
CA GLN A 101 7.44 0.95 -6.97
C GLN A 101 7.17 2.31 -6.34
N GLN A 102 8.10 3.25 -6.45
CA GLN A 102 7.91 4.63 -6.00
C GLN A 102 6.75 5.29 -6.73
N LEU A 103 6.64 5.09 -8.06
CA LEU A 103 5.51 5.58 -8.85
C LEU A 103 4.17 4.97 -8.40
N ALA A 104 4.12 3.66 -8.13
CA ALA A 104 2.90 2.99 -7.66
C ALA A 104 2.44 3.54 -6.30
N ILE A 105 3.38 3.73 -5.37
CA ILE A 105 3.09 4.35 -4.06
C ILE A 105 2.69 5.82 -4.24
N GLY A 106 3.43 6.58 -5.04
CA GLY A 106 3.12 7.99 -5.35
C GLY A 106 1.71 8.16 -5.92
N ARG A 107 1.30 7.31 -6.86
CA ARG A 107 -0.05 7.28 -7.42
C ARG A 107 -1.14 7.04 -6.36
N ALA A 108 -0.88 6.16 -5.39
CA ALA A 108 -1.80 5.94 -4.28
C ALA A 108 -1.83 7.14 -3.32
N LEU A 109 -0.70 7.83 -3.10
CA LEU A 109 -0.61 9.00 -2.23
C LEU A 109 -1.27 10.27 -2.81
N VAL A 110 -1.39 10.36 -4.14
CA VAL A 110 -2.11 11.46 -4.80
C VAL A 110 -3.54 11.62 -4.26
N LEU A 111 -4.18 10.52 -3.85
CA LEU A 111 -5.51 10.54 -3.22
C LEU A 111 -5.56 11.27 -1.88
N SER A 112 -4.41 11.61 -1.28
CA SER A 112 -4.30 12.03 0.12
C SER A 112 -5.03 11.04 1.04
N PRO A 113 -4.61 9.74 1.04
CA PRO A 113 -5.34 8.69 1.72
C PRO A 113 -5.23 8.81 3.24
N LYS A 114 -6.26 8.33 3.95
CA LYS A 114 -6.20 8.09 5.40
C LYS A 114 -5.68 6.68 5.70
N LEU A 115 -5.97 5.73 4.81
CA LEU A 115 -5.48 4.35 4.86
C LEU A 115 -4.74 4.04 3.56
N LEU A 116 -3.49 3.63 3.67
CA LEU A 116 -2.68 3.13 2.57
C LEU A 116 -2.46 1.62 2.73
N ILE A 117 -2.92 0.85 1.76
CA ILE A 117 -2.76 -0.61 1.73
C ILE A 117 -1.64 -0.94 0.75
N LEU A 118 -0.63 -1.69 1.22
CA LEU A 118 0.54 -2.11 0.45
C LEU A 118 0.63 -3.64 0.45
N ASP A 119 0.60 -4.25 -0.73
CA ASP A 119 0.72 -5.70 -0.90
C ASP A 119 2.11 -6.06 -1.42
N GLU A 120 2.97 -6.59 -0.54
CA GLU A 120 4.37 -6.98 -0.79
C GLU A 120 5.21 -5.87 -1.48
N PRO A 121 5.25 -4.64 -0.92
CA PRO A 121 5.86 -3.50 -1.61
C PRO A 121 7.38 -3.62 -1.78
N THR A 122 8.03 -4.58 -1.13
CA THR A 122 9.49 -4.76 -1.21
C THR A 122 9.93 -5.92 -2.11
N GLU A 123 8.97 -6.58 -2.76
CA GLU A 123 9.26 -7.74 -3.62
C GLU A 123 10.13 -7.35 -4.81
N GLY A 124 11.22 -8.11 -5.04
CA GLY A 124 12.12 -7.92 -6.18
C GLY A 124 12.90 -6.59 -6.19
N LEU A 125 13.01 -5.92 -5.04
CA LEU A 125 13.74 -4.65 -4.92
C LEU A 125 15.12 -4.81 -4.29
N GLN A 126 16.02 -3.91 -4.67
CA GLN A 126 17.35 -3.81 -4.07
C GLN A 126 17.26 -3.32 -2.61
N PRO A 127 18.21 -3.71 -1.73
CA PRO A 127 18.17 -3.39 -0.31
C PRO A 127 18.07 -1.89 0.03
N ASN A 128 18.74 -1.03 -0.74
CA ASN A 128 18.66 0.43 -0.56
C ASN A 128 17.25 0.97 -0.83
N ILE A 129 16.57 0.48 -1.86
CA ILE A 129 15.20 0.88 -2.16
C ILE A 129 14.22 0.33 -1.10
N VAL A 130 14.45 -0.90 -0.62
CA VAL A 130 13.66 -1.46 0.50
C VAL A 130 13.77 -0.56 1.74
N GLN A 131 14.98 -0.10 2.06
CA GLN A 131 15.18 0.80 3.19
C GLN A 131 14.47 2.14 3.00
N GLU A 132 14.60 2.77 1.83
CA GLU A 132 13.93 4.02 1.47
C GLU A 132 12.40 3.91 1.61
N ILE A 133 11.80 2.85 1.07
CA ILE A 133 10.35 2.59 1.21
C ILE A 133 9.97 2.43 2.69
N GLY A 134 10.79 1.75 3.49
CA GLY A 134 10.54 1.60 4.92
C GLY A 134 10.53 2.94 5.65
N ASP A 135 11.49 3.80 5.37
CA ASP A 135 11.59 5.13 5.98
C ASP A 135 10.40 6.02 5.56
N ILE A 136 9.95 5.91 4.30
CA ILE A 136 8.75 6.60 3.82
C ILE A 136 7.48 6.09 4.52
N ILE A 137 7.31 4.78 4.72
CA ILE A 137 6.16 4.22 5.45
C ILE A 137 6.12 4.77 6.88
N ILE A 138 7.26 4.80 7.56
CA ILE A 138 7.36 5.35 8.92
C ILE A 138 6.99 6.84 8.93
N LYS A 139 7.52 7.61 7.99
CA LYS A 139 7.24 9.05 7.85
C LYS A 139 5.75 9.31 7.59
N LEU A 140 5.14 8.59 6.66
CA LEU A 140 3.71 8.69 6.36
C LEU A 140 2.83 8.44 7.60
N ASN A 141 3.18 7.41 8.37
CA ASN A 141 2.42 7.09 9.58
C ASN A 141 2.62 8.13 10.69
N ARG A 142 3.87 8.48 11.02
CA ARG A 142 4.20 9.32 12.17
C ARG A 142 3.92 10.81 11.94
N GLU A 143 4.24 11.31 10.75
CA GLU A 143 4.18 12.74 10.46
C GLU A 143 2.90 13.14 9.73
N ALA A 144 2.41 12.30 8.81
CA ALA A 144 1.22 12.59 8.03
C ALA A 144 -0.06 11.92 8.58
N GLY A 145 0.03 11.11 9.64
CA GLY A 145 -1.11 10.44 10.27
C GLY A 145 -1.80 9.41 9.36
N VAL A 146 -1.11 8.92 8.33
CA VAL A 146 -1.65 7.89 7.42
C VAL A 146 -1.57 6.53 8.10
N THR A 147 -2.69 5.85 8.26
CA THR A 147 -2.67 4.44 8.65
C THR A 147 -2.14 3.59 7.50
N VAL A 148 -1.16 2.74 7.77
CA VAL A 148 -0.61 1.84 6.74
C VAL A 148 -0.94 0.40 7.09
N MET A 149 -1.63 -0.30 6.17
CA MET A 149 -1.85 -1.74 6.22
C MET A 149 -0.87 -2.40 5.27
N LEU A 150 0.09 -3.12 5.82
CA LEU A 150 1.19 -3.74 5.09
C LEU A 150 1.03 -5.26 5.06
N VAL A 151 1.02 -5.85 3.87
CA VAL A 151 1.23 -7.28 3.69
C VAL A 151 2.67 -7.51 3.27
N GLU A 152 3.39 -8.34 4.04
CA GLU A 152 4.82 -8.55 3.80
C GLU A 152 5.24 -9.95 4.27
N GLN A 153 6.22 -10.53 3.58
CA GLN A 153 6.83 -11.80 3.95
C GLN A 153 8.22 -11.61 4.58
N LYS A 154 8.88 -10.47 4.31
CA LYS A 154 10.17 -10.11 4.89
C LYS A 154 10.01 -9.65 6.33
N LEU A 155 10.13 -10.59 7.26
CA LEU A 155 9.89 -10.36 8.68
C LEU A 155 10.70 -9.21 9.27
N LEU A 156 12.00 -9.10 8.91
CA LEU A 156 12.87 -8.03 9.39
C LEU A 156 12.36 -6.65 8.94
N PHE A 157 11.85 -6.55 7.72
CA PHE A 157 11.26 -5.32 7.23
C PHE A 157 9.96 -4.99 7.97
N ALA A 158 9.06 -5.98 8.13
CA ALA A 158 7.80 -5.79 8.85
C ALA A 158 8.06 -5.34 10.30
N ARG A 159 8.99 -5.98 11.01
CA ARG A 159 9.38 -5.59 12.39
C ARG A 159 9.93 -4.16 12.47
N LYS A 160 10.61 -3.67 11.41
CA LYS A 160 11.14 -2.29 11.38
C LYS A 160 10.04 -1.24 11.26
N VAL A 161 9.00 -1.51 10.46
CA VAL A 161 8.04 -0.48 10.03
C VAL A 161 6.67 -0.57 10.71
N ALA A 162 6.27 -1.74 11.19
CA ALA A 162 4.95 -1.97 11.78
C ALA A 162 4.93 -1.69 13.29
N SER A 163 3.76 -1.30 13.82
CA SER A 163 3.45 -1.21 15.26
C SER A 163 2.67 -2.42 15.76
N GLU A 164 1.89 -3.04 14.90
CA GLU A 164 1.06 -4.20 15.18
C GLU A 164 1.22 -5.26 14.09
N PHE A 165 0.87 -6.50 14.39
CA PHE A 165 0.89 -7.59 13.42
C PHE A 165 -0.35 -8.48 13.51
N LEU A 166 -0.66 -9.12 12.36
CA LEU A 166 -1.61 -10.23 12.26
C LEU A 166 -0.97 -11.34 11.42
N ILE A 167 -0.98 -12.57 11.92
CA ILE A 167 -0.54 -13.75 11.17
C ILE A 167 -1.76 -14.45 10.57
N LEU A 168 -1.73 -14.60 9.24
CA LEU A 168 -2.76 -15.32 8.48
C LEU A 168 -2.21 -16.67 8.02
N GLU A 169 -2.81 -17.74 8.49
CA GLU A 169 -2.55 -19.09 8.04
C GLU A 169 -3.82 -19.73 7.47
N LYS A 170 -3.75 -20.26 6.25
CA LYS A 170 -4.89 -20.93 5.55
C LYS A 170 -6.22 -20.14 5.60
N GLY A 171 -6.14 -18.81 5.53
CA GLY A 171 -7.29 -17.92 5.55
C GLY A 171 -7.85 -17.59 6.93
N ARG A 172 -7.17 -18.00 8.00
CA ARG A 172 -7.54 -17.69 9.39
C ARG A 172 -6.50 -16.81 10.05
N CYS A 173 -6.93 -15.88 10.90
CA CYS A 173 -6.04 -15.17 11.79
C CYS A 173 -5.67 -16.10 12.94
N VAL A 174 -4.39 -16.45 13.08
CA VAL A 174 -3.89 -17.39 14.10
C VAL A 174 -3.15 -16.70 15.23
N ALA A 175 -2.58 -15.51 14.98
CA ALA A 175 -1.95 -14.68 16.01
C ALA A 175 -2.04 -13.20 15.62
N GLY A 176 -1.96 -12.32 16.60
CA GLY A 176 -1.93 -10.87 16.41
C GLY A 176 -1.65 -10.15 17.71
N GLY A 177 -1.10 -8.94 17.61
CA GLY A 177 -0.74 -8.12 18.77
C GLY A 177 0.21 -7.00 18.39
N ALA A 178 0.85 -6.41 19.41
CA ALA A 178 1.90 -5.42 19.20
C ALA A 178 3.14 -6.06 18.55
N ILE A 179 3.85 -5.32 17.73
CA ILE A 179 4.98 -5.88 16.94
C ILE A 179 6.11 -6.44 17.83
N ASN A 180 6.30 -5.89 19.04
CA ASN A 180 7.26 -6.40 20.02
C ASN A 180 6.86 -7.76 20.63
N GLU A 181 5.59 -8.17 20.50
CA GLU A 181 5.07 -9.48 20.94
C GLU A 181 5.26 -10.54 19.85
N LEU A 182 5.69 -10.16 18.65
CA LEU A 182 5.99 -11.10 17.57
C LEU A 182 7.28 -11.86 17.89
N THR A 183 7.15 -13.01 18.53
CA THR A 183 8.28 -13.86 18.94
C THR A 183 8.77 -14.72 17.77
N ASP A 184 9.99 -15.27 17.92
CA ASP A 184 10.53 -16.23 16.96
C ASP A 184 9.77 -17.58 17.02
N GLU A 185 9.07 -17.85 18.14
CA GLU A 185 8.17 -19.00 18.27
C GLU A 185 6.95 -18.86 17.35
N HIS A 186 6.25 -17.70 17.38
CA HIS A 186 5.18 -17.40 16.42
C HIS A 186 5.63 -17.56 14.97
N VAL A 187 6.87 -17.15 14.68
CA VAL A 187 7.44 -17.26 13.32
C VAL A 187 7.65 -18.72 12.93
N ARG A 188 8.22 -19.55 13.84
CA ARG A 188 8.47 -20.98 13.57
C ARG A 188 7.18 -21.77 13.44
N GLU A 189 6.18 -21.47 14.27
CA GLU A 189 4.92 -22.19 14.30
C GLU A 189 4.04 -21.89 13.08
N HIS A 190 4.00 -20.63 12.63
CA HIS A 190 3.01 -20.19 11.64
C HIS A 190 3.60 -19.69 10.30
N LEU A 191 4.89 -19.34 10.26
CA LEU A 191 5.55 -18.77 9.09
C LEU A 191 6.71 -19.62 8.57
N ALA A 192 7.10 -20.70 9.27
CA ALA A 192 8.09 -21.63 8.77
C ALA A 192 7.55 -22.38 7.54
N VAL A 193 8.28 -22.27 6.43
CA VAL A 193 8.09 -23.03 5.19
C VAL A 193 9.03 -24.24 5.22
#